data_c205233b1a486b08ce3c3d78aad133e9
#
_entry.id   c205233b1a486b08ce3c3d78aad133e9
#
_cell.length_a   1.000
_cell.length_b   1.000
_cell.length_c   1.000
_cell.angle_alpha   90.00
_cell.angle_beta   90.00
_cell.angle_gamma   90.00
#
_symmetry.space_group_name_H-M   'P 1'
#
loop_
_entity.id
_entity.type
_entity.pdbx_description
1 polymer ?
#
loop_
_entity_poly.entity_id
_entity_poly.type
_entity_poly.pdbx_seq_one_letter_code
_entity_poly.pdbx_strand_id
1 'polypeptide(L)'
;PWVWVVLRVAMGIAIAGLFVVVESWLNNRSTNQGRGAVMAVYITIGYAASSLGQQTLQLGDPGGSELFLLVGMLLALSLVPVALTSATHPDPVEKPNIDLRKLFVTSPTAVIGCLVAGMIGSSWWGLGPIYAQEIGLSVNHIASVMTAALVGGLLLQLPVGRLSDRFDRRTVLFWITILVLIPAAVLLLGSILNFWLIIIAVGIFFGLSSTVYPLCVAYANDHLDSADVVSASGGFVLFYAMGAVSGPLISSLAMRVSGARGLFVFIITASLALGIFIIWRIQIRQWVPTAGKEPYVLQPEAQAPGVVSELDPRAEVGDYYDEGPDIIPFSNSAERTESTDHAKDERQEITIKAPVKAPDLLSQTDETVISGDDAREKPQDS
;
A
#
# COMPACT_ATOMS: atom_id res chain seq x y z
N PRO A 1 -21.70 10.43 -25.56
CA PRO A 1 -20.92 10.78 -24.37
C PRO A 1 -21.34 9.97 -23.15
N TRP A 2 -22.65 9.85 -22.85
CA TRP A 2 -23.15 9.17 -21.63
C TRP A 2 -22.81 7.68 -21.55
N VAL A 3 -22.88 6.94 -22.67
CA VAL A 3 -22.48 5.53 -22.74
C VAL A 3 -21.05 5.34 -22.30
N TRP A 4 -20.15 6.24 -22.74
CA TRP A 4 -18.74 6.20 -22.33
C TRP A 4 -18.54 6.41 -20.82
N VAL A 5 -19.31 7.33 -20.22
CA VAL A 5 -19.26 7.56 -18.77
C VAL A 5 -19.73 6.31 -18.01
N VAL A 6 -20.86 5.70 -18.43
CA VAL A 6 -21.38 4.46 -17.80
C VAL A 6 -20.36 3.33 -17.90
N LEU A 7 -19.76 3.14 -19.07
CA LEU A 7 -18.73 2.10 -19.27
C LEU A 7 -17.48 2.36 -18.40
N ARG A 8 -17.06 3.60 -18.24
CA ARG A 8 -15.93 3.96 -17.35
C ARG A 8 -16.25 3.70 -15.89
N VAL A 9 -17.46 4.01 -15.42
CA VAL A 9 -17.90 3.70 -14.06
C VAL A 9 -17.93 2.18 -13.84
N ALA A 10 -18.53 1.42 -14.77
CA ALA A 10 -18.58 -0.03 -14.66
C ALA A 10 -17.18 -0.66 -14.66
N MET A 11 -16.28 -0.17 -15.52
CA MET A 11 -14.89 -0.61 -15.55
C MET A 11 -14.14 -0.27 -14.24
N GLY A 12 -14.36 0.92 -13.71
CA GLY A 12 -13.76 1.32 -12.42
C GLY A 12 -14.19 0.42 -11.27
N ILE A 13 -15.48 0.09 -11.18
CA ILE A 13 -16.02 -0.84 -10.17
C ILE A 13 -15.40 -2.23 -10.35
N ALA A 14 -15.32 -2.74 -11.59
CA ALA A 14 -14.76 -4.06 -11.88
C ALA A 14 -13.27 -4.13 -11.51
N ILE A 15 -12.49 -3.11 -11.87
CA ILE A 15 -11.05 -3.03 -11.54
C ILE A 15 -10.84 -2.94 -10.03
N ALA A 16 -11.59 -2.08 -9.33
CA ALA A 16 -11.51 -1.97 -7.88
C ALA A 16 -11.83 -3.32 -7.19
N GLY A 17 -12.89 -4.00 -7.63
CA GLY A 17 -13.24 -5.33 -7.14
C GLY A 17 -12.14 -6.37 -7.40
N LEU A 18 -11.51 -6.34 -8.58
CA LEU A 18 -10.42 -7.23 -8.94
C LEU A 18 -9.21 -7.04 -7.99
N PHE A 19 -8.79 -5.79 -7.73
CA PHE A 19 -7.69 -5.49 -6.82
C PHE A 19 -7.99 -5.99 -5.40
N VAL A 20 -9.20 -5.72 -4.87
CA VAL A 20 -9.61 -6.21 -3.54
C VAL A 20 -9.50 -7.72 -3.45
N VAL A 21 -10.00 -8.46 -4.45
CA VAL A 21 -9.96 -9.93 -4.45
C VAL A 21 -8.52 -10.44 -4.52
N VAL A 22 -7.69 -9.88 -5.41
CA VAL A 22 -6.29 -10.30 -5.58
C VAL A 22 -5.50 -10.04 -4.30
N GLU A 23 -5.63 -8.87 -3.70
CA GLU A 23 -4.89 -8.50 -2.50
C GLU A 23 -5.34 -9.32 -1.29
N SER A 24 -6.66 -9.51 -1.08
CA SER A 24 -7.17 -10.42 -0.06
C SER A 24 -6.64 -11.83 -0.23
N TRP A 25 -6.62 -12.34 -1.46
CA TRP A 25 -6.12 -13.69 -1.73
C TRP A 25 -4.62 -13.81 -1.44
N LEU A 26 -3.82 -12.83 -1.88
CA LEU A 26 -2.38 -12.79 -1.58
C LEU A 26 -2.12 -12.69 -0.07
N ASN A 27 -2.90 -11.89 0.63
CA ASN A 27 -2.80 -11.73 2.07
C ASN A 27 -3.08 -13.04 2.81
N ASN A 28 -4.19 -13.71 2.50
CA ASN A 28 -4.59 -14.97 3.14
C ASN A 28 -3.64 -16.15 2.85
N ARG A 29 -2.90 -16.10 1.74
CA ARG A 29 -1.92 -17.15 1.36
C ARG A 29 -0.50 -16.86 1.84
N SER A 30 -0.24 -15.67 2.34
CA SER A 30 1.09 -15.26 2.79
C SER A 30 1.27 -15.56 4.28
N THR A 31 2.42 -16.13 4.66
CA THR A 31 2.81 -16.26 6.06
C THR A 31 3.12 -14.88 6.64
N ASN A 32 2.94 -14.69 7.95
CA ASN A 32 3.21 -13.40 8.61
C ASN A 32 4.62 -12.87 8.34
N GLN A 33 5.63 -13.75 8.22
CA GLN A 33 7.02 -13.36 7.93
C GLN A 33 7.26 -13.04 6.44
N GLY A 34 6.53 -13.66 5.50
CA GLY A 34 6.70 -13.49 4.06
C GLY A 34 5.77 -12.46 3.41
N ARG A 35 4.73 -12.04 4.12
CA ARG A 35 3.66 -11.18 3.61
C ARG A 35 4.17 -9.87 3.00
N GLY A 36 5.06 -9.16 3.70
CA GLY A 36 5.65 -7.93 3.19
C GLY A 36 6.45 -8.12 1.89
N ALA A 37 7.18 -9.23 1.76
CA ALA A 37 7.93 -9.56 0.54
C ALA A 37 6.99 -9.88 -0.63
N VAL A 38 5.92 -10.64 -0.41
CA VAL A 38 4.90 -10.95 -1.42
C VAL A 38 4.24 -9.68 -1.95
N MET A 39 3.86 -8.77 -1.05
CA MET A 39 3.26 -7.49 -1.45
C MET A 39 4.25 -6.58 -2.18
N ALA A 40 5.51 -6.52 -1.76
CA ALA A 40 6.53 -5.76 -2.47
C ALA A 40 6.74 -6.28 -3.91
N VAL A 41 6.75 -7.60 -4.11
CA VAL A 41 6.82 -8.22 -5.44
C VAL A 41 5.57 -7.89 -6.26
N TYR A 42 4.38 -8.02 -5.67
CA TYR A 42 3.11 -7.68 -6.32
C TYR A 42 3.09 -6.22 -6.83
N ILE A 43 3.46 -5.28 -5.97
CA ILE A 43 3.53 -3.85 -6.31
C ILE A 43 4.57 -3.61 -7.40
N THR A 44 5.76 -4.22 -7.30
CA THR A 44 6.82 -4.09 -8.31
C THR A 44 6.37 -4.62 -9.67
N ILE A 45 5.70 -5.77 -9.71
CA ILE A 45 5.10 -6.33 -10.93
C ILE A 45 4.04 -5.38 -11.48
N GLY A 46 3.18 -4.81 -10.62
CA GLY A 46 2.16 -3.85 -11.02
C GLY A 46 2.76 -2.61 -11.70
N TYR A 47 3.79 -2.00 -11.10
CA TYR A 47 4.50 -0.87 -11.71
C TYR A 47 5.21 -1.23 -13.01
N ALA A 48 5.88 -2.39 -13.06
CA ALA A 48 6.54 -2.87 -14.27
C ALA A 48 5.54 -3.14 -15.41
N ALA A 49 4.44 -3.85 -15.12
CA ALA A 49 3.39 -4.13 -16.09
C ALA A 49 2.72 -2.84 -16.59
N SER A 50 2.43 -1.88 -15.68
CA SER A 50 1.89 -0.57 -16.05
C SER A 50 2.85 0.23 -16.93
N SER A 51 4.16 0.18 -16.63
CA SER A 51 5.19 0.84 -17.44
C SER A 51 5.27 0.24 -18.84
N LEU A 52 5.24 -1.09 -18.96
CA LEU A 52 5.17 -1.78 -20.24
C LEU A 52 3.88 -1.46 -20.99
N GLY A 53 2.75 -1.41 -20.26
CA GLY A 53 1.46 -1.03 -20.83
C GLY A 53 1.47 0.37 -21.45
N GLN A 54 2.15 1.36 -20.85
CA GLN A 54 2.30 2.68 -21.45
C GLN A 54 3.05 2.63 -22.80
N GLN A 55 4.05 1.73 -22.92
CA GLN A 55 4.80 1.59 -24.17
C GLN A 55 3.99 0.94 -25.29
N THR A 56 2.90 0.21 -24.99
CA THR A 56 2.04 -0.36 -26.03
C THR A 56 1.34 0.71 -26.88
N LEU A 57 1.23 1.95 -26.40
CA LEU A 57 0.74 3.08 -27.20
C LEU A 57 1.57 3.32 -28.48
N GLN A 58 2.82 2.85 -28.52
CA GLN A 58 3.69 2.99 -29.68
C GLN A 58 3.45 1.90 -30.75
N LEU A 59 2.64 0.86 -30.44
CA LEU A 59 2.41 -0.28 -31.32
C LEU A 59 1.26 -0.07 -32.33
N GLY A 60 0.49 1.01 -32.20
CA GLY A 60 -0.65 1.28 -33.07
C GLY A 60 -1.10 2.74 -33.05
N ASP A 61 -2.08 3.07 -33.89
CA ASP A 61 -2.71 4.39 -33.88
C ASP A 61 -3.70 4.51 -32.71
N PRO A 62 -3.51 5.47 -31.78
CA PRO A 62 -4.46 5.73 -30.70
C PRO A 62 -5.89 6.08 -31.18
N GLY A 63 -6.05 6.58 -32.41
CA GLY A 63 -7.34 6.83 -33.04
C GLY A 63 -7.99 5.59 -33.63
N GLY A 64 -7.26 4.48 -33.77
CA GLY A 64 -7.71 3.21 -34.32
C GLY A 64 -8.32 2.25 -33.30
N SER A 65 -8.76 1.09 -33.75
CA SER A 65 -9.28 -0.01 -32.92
C SER A 65 -8.20 -0.99 -32.42
N GLU A 66 -7.00 -0.94 -32.99
CA GLU A 66 -5.94 -1.93 -32.77
C GLU A 66 -5.50 -2.02 -31.31
N LEU A 67 -5.30 -0.87 -30.66
CA LEU A 67 -4.91 -0.82 -29.26
C LEU A 67 -6.02 -1.33 -28.33
N PHE A 68 -7.29 -1.06 -28.65
CA PHE A 68 -8.42 -1.60 -27.89
C PHE A 68 -8.53 -3.12 -28.02
N LEU A 69 -8.29 -3.66 -29.22
CA LEU A 69 -8.24 -5.11 -29.45
C LEU A 69 -7.08 -5.75 -28.70
N LEU A 70 -5.89 -5.12 -28.70
CA LEU A 70 -4.74 -5.59 -27.93
C LEU A 70 -5.04 -5.65 -26.43
N VAL A 71 -5.63 -4.60 -25.86
CA VAL A 71 -6.03 -4.57 -24.45
C VAL A 71 -7.05 -5.65 -24.14
N GLY A 72 -8.07 -5.84 -25.01
CA GLY A 72 -9.08 -6.90 -24.85
C GLY A 72 -8.45 -8.29 -24.89
N MET A 73 -7.50 -8.52 -25.80
CA MET A 73 -6.77 -9.78 -25.91
C MET A 73 -5.89 -10.06 -24.68
N LEU A 74 -5.17 -9.06 -24.18
CA LEU A 74 -4.35 -9.20 -22.97
C LEU A 74 -5.21 -9.48 -21.72
N LEU A 75 -6.38 -8.81 -21.59
CA LEU A 75 -7.33 -9.09 -20.52
C LEU A 75 -7.88 -10.51 -20.62
N ALA A 76 -8.27 -10.97 -21.81
CA ALA A 76 -8.74 -12.34 -22.01
C ALA A 76 -7.65 -13.37 -21.69
N LEU A 77 -6.40 -13.11 -22.11
CA LEU A 77 -5.26 -13.97 -21.83
C LEU A 77 -4.93 -14.04 -20.34
N SER A 78 -5.11 -12.95 -19.60
CA SER A 78 -4.88 -12.91 -18.15
C SER A 78 -5.85 -13.81 -17.36
N LEU A 79 -7.03 -14.12 -17.90
CA LEU A 79 -7.99 -15.03 -17.29
C LEU A 79 -7.57 -16.51 -17.39
N VAL A 80 -6.73 -16.87 -18.37
CA VAL A 80 -6.34 -18.26 -18.60
C VAL A 80 -5.64 -18.89 -17.39
N PRO A 81 -4.56 -18.29 -16.83
CA PRO A 81 -3.92 -18.87 -15.65
C PRO A 81 -4.84 -18.90 -14.43
N VAL A 82 -5.72 -17.91 -14.29
CA VAL A 82 -6.71 -17.88 -13.18
C VAL A 82 -7.71 -19.03 -13.34
N ALA A 83 -8.23 -19.27 -14.55
CA ALA A 83 -9.19 -20.35 -14.83
C ALA A 83 -8.57 -21.75 -14.67
N LEU A 84 -7.25 -21.88 -14.90
CA LEU A 84 -6.52 -23.14 -14.72
C LEU A 84 -6.11 -23.41 -13.27
N THR A 85 -6.26 -22.44 -12.37
CA THR A 85 -5.83 -22.56 -10.98
C THR A 85 -6.97 -23.13 -10.12
N SER A 86 -6.74 -24.26 -9.45
CA SER A 86 -7.67 -24.89 -8.51
C SER A 86 -7.52 -24.32 -7.08
N ALA A 87 -7.41 -23.02 -6.94
CA ALA A 87 -7.24 -22.40 -5.63
C ALA A 87 -8.59 -22.24 -4.90
N THR A 88 -8.57 -22.38 -3.58
CA THR A 88 -9.73 -22.09 -2.72
C THR A 88 -10.04 -20.60 -2.73
N HIS A 89 -11.31 -20.27 -2.64
CA HIS A 89 -11.77 -18.88 -2.54
C HIS A 89 -11.21 -18.20 -1.28
N PRO A 90 -10.94 -16.88 -1.31
CA PRO A 90 -10.63 -16.14 -0.10
C PRO A 90 -11.83 -16.13 0.84
N ASP A 91 -11.58 -16.13 2.15
CA ASP A 91 -12.62 -16.00 3.15
C ASP A 91 -13.29 -14.63 3.06
N PRO A 92 -14.59 -14.53 3.39
CA PRO A 92 -15.29 -13.26 3.39
C PRO A 92 -14.63 -12.30 4.40
N VAL A 93 -14.21 -11.14 3.92
CA VAL A 93 -13.67 -10.08 4.78
C VAL A 93 -14.80 -9.53 5.66
N GLU A 94 -14.59 -9.45 6.97
CA GLU A 94 -15.51 -8.79 7.88
C GLU A 94 -15.68 -7.33 7.49
N LYS A 95 -16.94 -6.84 7.59
CA LYS A 95 -17.24 -5.45 7.22
C LYS A 95 -16.61 -4.50 8.23
N PRO A 96 -15.62 -3.69 7.86
CA PRO A 96 -15.02 -2.74 8.79
C PRO A 96 -16.05 -1.68 9.18
N ASN A 97 -16.15 -1.38 10.45
CA ASN A 97 -16.99 -0.29 10.94
C ASN A 97 -16.22 1.03 10.84
N ILE A 98 -16.39 1.73 9.71
CA ILE A 98 -15.63 2.95 9.39
C ILE A 98 -16.29 4.15 10.06
N ASP A 99 -15.69 4.69 11.12
CA ASP A 99 -16.06 5.98 11.71
C ASP A 99 -15.15 7.11 11.17
N LEU A 100 -15.61 7.74 10.09
CA LEU A 100 -14.88 8.84 9.42
C LEU A 100 -14.66 10.04 10.34
N ARG A 101 -15.59 10.30 11.29
CA ARG A 101 -15.47 11.41 12.23
C ARG A 101 -14.37 11.14 13.26
N LYS A 102 -14.34 9.92 13.81
CA LYS A 102 -13.28 9.48 14.72
C LYS A 102 -11.93 9.59 14.03
N LEU A 103 -11.81 9.12 12.78
CA LEU A 103 -10.59 9.17 11.98
C LEU A 103 -10.09 10.60 11.76
N PHE A 104 -11.00 11.52 11.38
CA PHE A 104 -10.64 12.93 11.18
C PHE A 104 -10.17 13.59 12.48
N VAL A 105 -10.80 13.29 13.63
CA VAL A 105 -10.40 13.84 14.92
C VAL A 105 -9.06 13.28 15.38
N THR A 106 -8.84 11.99 15.20
CA THR A 106 -7.60 11.30 15.62
C THR A 106 -6.41 11.71 14.79
N SER A 107 -6.52 11.71 13.46
CA SER A 107 -5.40 12.00 12.56
C SER A 107 -5.78 12.93 11.40
N PRO A 108 -6.10 14.21 11.66
CA PRO A 108 -6.51 15.14 10.60
C PRO A 108 -5.42 15.37 9.56
N THR A 109 -4.15 15.29 9.94
CA THR A 109 -3.03 15.41 8.99
C THR A 109 -3.02 14.29 7.95
N ALA A 110 -3.27 13.05 8.38
CA ALA A 110 -3.36 11.91 7.48
C ALA A 110 -4.59 12.03 6.55
N VAL A 111 -5.73 12.40 7.08
CA VAL A 111 -6.97 12.55 6.30
C VAL A 111 -6.82 13.60 5.20
N ILE A 112 -6.36 14.80 5.54
CA ILE A 112 -6.14 15.86 4.55
C ILE A 112 -5.02 15.48 3.58
N GLY A 113 -3.96 14.85 4.07
CA GLY A 113 -2.87 14.35 3.22
C GLY A 113 -3.33 13.30 2.21
N CYS A 114 -4.15 12.32 2.62
CA CYS A 114 -4.75 11.32 1.72
C CYS A 114 -5.66 11.97 0.67
N LEU A 115 -6.49 12.94 1.07
CA LEU A 115 -7.34 13.67 0.14
C LEU A 115 -6.51 14.43 -0.90
N VAL A 116 -5.48 15.17 -0.49
CA VAL A 116 -4.61 15.93 -1.41
C VAL A 116 -3.78 14.98 -2.28
N ALA A 117 -3.29 13.86 -1.74
CA ALA A 117 -2.62 12.83 -2.54
C ALA A 117 -3.52 12.30 -3.65
N GLY A 118 -4.78 11.99 -3.34
CA GLY A 118 -5.79 11.61 -4.32
C GLY A 118 -6.04 12.70 -5.38
N MET A 119 -6.12 13.96 -4.97
CA MET A 119 -6.27 15.10 -5.90
C MET A 119 -5.10 15.18 -6.87
N ILE A 120 -3.86 15.09 -6.39
CA ILE A 120 -2.65 15.22 -7.22
C ILE A 120 -2.50 14.01 -8.13
N GLY A 121 -2.56 12.79 -7.56
CA GLY A 121 -2.35 11.55 -8.31
C GLY A 121 -3.36 11.38 -9.44
N SER A 122 -4.65 11.52 -9.15
CA SER A 122 -5.69 11.37 -10.17
C SER A 122 -5.66 12.48 -11.24
N SER A 123 -5.29 13.72 -10.87
CA SER A 123 -5.08 14.80 -11.84
C SER A 123 -3.94 14.46 -12.79
N TRP A 124 -2.84 13.90 -12.31
CA TRP A 124 -1.75 13.44 -13.15
C TRP A 124 -2.19 12.31 -14.08
N TRP A 125 -2.83 11.26 -13.56
CA TRP A 125 -3.27 10.14 -14.39
C TRP A 125 -4.33 10.51 -15.41
N GLY A 126 -5.22 11.44 -15.07
CA GLY A 126 -6.28 11.90 -15.98
C GLY A 126 -5.84 12.93 -16.98
N LEU A 127 -4.99 13.88 -16.58
CA LEU A 127 -4.66 15.06 -17.39
C LEU A 127 -3.19 15.15 -17.78
N GLY A 128 -2.31 14.30 -17.24
CA GLY A 128 -0.88 14.24 -17.62
C GLY A 128 -0.64 14.00 -19.11
N PRO A 129 -1.32 13.02 -19.74
CA PRO A 129 -1.23 12.83 -21.20
C PRO A 129 -1.69 14.05 -21.99
N ILE A 130 -2.76 14.74 -21.53
CA ILE A 130 -3.29 15.96 -22.17
C ILE A 130 -2.27 17.09 -22.03
N TYR A 131 -1.69 17.29 -20.82
CA TYR A 131 -0.60 18.23 -20.61
C TYR A 131 0.56 17.97 -21.59
N ALA A 132 1.02 16.70 -21.70
CA ALA A 132 2.12 16.34 -22.56
C ALA A 132 1.80 16.60 -24.06
N GLN A 133 0.56 16.35 -24.47
CA GLN A 133 0.08 16.69 -25.81
C GLN A 133 0.04 18.21 -26.06
N GLU A 134 -0.47 18.99 -25.11
CA GLU A 134 -0.57 20.44 -25.24
C GLU A 134 0.79 21.16 -25.29
N ILE A 135 1.83 20.59 -24.66
CA ILE A 135 3.21 21.08 -24.79
C ILE A 135 3.91 20.61 -26.06
N GLY A 136 3.22 19.86 -26.93
CA GLY A 136 3.71 19.47 -28.27
C GLY A 136 4.46 18.15 -28.32
N LEU A 137 4.35 17.27 -27.33
CA LEU A 137 4.97 15.95 -27.35
C LEU A 137 4.22 14.99 -28.28
N SER A 138 4.95 14.18 -29.03
CA SER A 138 4.39 13.08 -29.83
C SER A 138 3.86 11.96 -28.92
N VAL A 139 3.01 11.08 -29.46
CA VAL A 139 2.43 9.94 -28.73
C VAL A 139 3.52 9.07 -28.09
N ASN A 140 4.62 8.82 -28.80
CA ASN A 140 5.75 8.04 -28.28
C ASN A 140 6.43 8.71 -27.10
N HIS A 141 6.56 10.03 -27.15
CA HIS A 141 7.10 10.82 -26.03
C HIS A 141 6.14 10.85 -24.84
N ILE A 142 4.81 10.93 -25.08
CA ILE A 142 3.79 10.85 -24.02
C ILE A 142 3.90 9.51 -23.28
N ALA A 143 3.97 8.39 -24.01
CA ALA A 143 4.15 7.08 -23.41
C ALA A 143 5.41 6.99 -22.53
N SER A 144 6.52 7.58 -23.00
CA SER A 144 7.77 7.64 -22.24
C SER A 144 7.66 8.51 -20.98
N VAL A 145 6.96 9.64 -21.05
CA VAL A 145 6.69 10.51 -19.91
C VAL A 145 5.85 9.80 -18.84
N MET A 146 4.81 9.07 -19.25
CA MET A 146 3.98 8.29 -18.34
C MET A 146 4.76 7.12 -17.71
N THR A 147 5.64 6.48 -18.49
CA THR A 147 6.56 5.47 -17.96
C THR A 147 7.54 6.04 -16.95
N ALA A 148 8.10 7.24 -17.21
CA ALA A 148 9.01 7.91 -16.29
C ALA A 148 8.34 8.21 -14.94
N ALA A 149 7.06 8.58 -14.93
CA ALA A 149 6.29 8.74 -13.70
C ALA A 149 6.26 7.44 -12.89
N LEU A 150 5.90 6.32 -13.51
CA LEU A 150 5.85 5.00 -12.86
C LEU A 150 7.20 4.56 -12.31
N VAL A 151 8.26 4.69 -13.12
CA VAL A 151 9.64 4.38 -12.71
C VAL A 151 10.07 5.27 -11.55
N GLY A 152 9.75 6.56 -11.58
CA GLY A 152 10.01 7.49 -10.48
C GLY A 152 9.29 7.07 -9.20
N GLY A 153 8.02 6.67 -9.30
CA GLY A 153 7.24 6.12 -8.19
C GLY A 153 7.91 4.92 -7.55
N LEU A 154 8.31 3.94 -8.37
CA LEU A 154 9.00 2.74 -7.89
C LEU A 154 10.34 3.06 -7.22
N LEU A 155 11.16 3.92 -7.84
CA LEU A 155 12.50 4.23 -7.35
C LEU A 155 12.50 5.07 -6.07
N LEU A 156 11.57 6.04 -5.92
CA LEU A 156 11.57 6.95 -4.77
C LEU A 156 10.77 6.43 -3.58
N GLN A 157 9.85 5.49 -3.78
CA GLN A 157 9.02 4.97 -2.69
C GLN A 157 9.84 4.30 -1.59
N LEU A 158 10.84 3.47 -1.94
CA LEU A 158 11.71 2.80 -0.96
C LEU A 158 12.63 3.77 -0.18
N PRO A 159 13.38 4.69 -0.83
CA PRO A 159 14.19 5.67 -0.11
C PRO A 159 13.36 6.56 0.82
N VAL A 160 12.23 7.06 0.36
CA VAL A 160 11.34 7.91 1.16
C VAL A 160 10.75 7.13 2.33
N GLY A 161 10.34 5.88 2.12
CA GLY A 161 9.86 5.00 3.18
C GLY A 161 10.92 4.82 4.29
N ARG A 162 12.14 4.46 3.93
CA ARG A 162 13.25 4.32 4.89
C ARG A 162 13.58 5.63 5.62
N LEU A 163 13.44 6.76 4.93
CA LEU A 163 13.63 8.06 5.54
C LEU A 163 12.57 8.32 6.61
N SER A 164 11.31 7.98 6.33
CA SER A 164 10.19 8.14 7.25
C SER A 164 10.28 7.24 8.49
N ASP A 165 10.95 6.09 8.38
CA ASP A 165 11.19 5.21 9.53
C ASP A 165 12.26 5.78 10.47
N ARG A 166 13.24 6.52 9.93
CA ARG A 166 14.36 7.09 10.69
C ARG A 166 14.05 8.45 11.31
N PHE A 167 13.23 9.25 10.64
CA PHE A 167 12.92 10.62 11.05
C PHE A 167 11.42 10.76 11.41
N ASP A 168 11.06 11.86 12.05
CA ASP A 168 9.65 12.14 12.32
C ASP A 168 8.83 12.20 11.01
N ARG A 169 7.79 11.35 10.91
CA ARG A 169 6.98 11.20 9.69
C ARG A 169 6.31 12.50 9.24
N ARG A 170 5.94 13.39 10.19
CA ARG A 170 5.37 14.71 9.84
C ARG A 170 6.41 15.58 9.15
N THR A 171 7.62 15.57 9.70
CA THR A 171 8.75 16.33 9.13
C THR A 171 9.10 15.80 7.75
N VAL A 172 9.15 14.48 7.57
CA VAL A 172 9.38 13.86 6.26
C VAL A 172 8.25 14.21 5.29
N LEU A 173 6.98 14.07 5.70
CA LEU A 173 5.82 14.42 4.90
C LEU A 173 5.84 15.89 4.46
N PHE A 174 6.21 16.80 5.37
CA PHE A 174 6.38 18.21 5.06
C PHE A 174 7.45 18.42 3.97
N TRP A 175 8.64 17.86 4.15
CA TRP A 175 9.72 18.03 3.21
C TRP A 175 9.41 17.42 1.85
N ILE A 176 8.80 16.24 1.79
CA ILE A 176 8.35 15.64 0.53
C ILE A 176 7.35 16.55 -0.17
N THR A 177 6.37 17.08 0.56
CA THR A 177 5.36 17.99 0.00
C THR A 177 6.00 19.26 -0.58
N ILE A 178 7.03 19.81 0.07
CA ILE A 178 7.78 20.96 -0.43
C ILE A 178 8.68 20.59 -1.61
N LEU A 179 9.35 19.45 -1.55
CA LEU A 179 10.23 19.00 -2.63
C LEU A 179 9.46 18.72 -3.94
N VAL A 180 8.18 18.34 -3.87
CA VAL A 180 7.30 18.19 -5.05
C VAL A 180 7.16 19.52 -5.82
N LEU A 181 7.24 20.66 -5.13
CA LEU A 181 7.10 21.99 -5.77
C LEU A 181 8.20 22.27 -6.79
N ILE A 182 9.42 21.75 -6.58
CA ILE A 182 10.57 22.01 -7.45
C ILE A 182 10.32 21.43 -8.86
N PRO A 183 10.11 20.11 -9.05
CA PRO A 183 9.85 19.56 -10.36
C PRO A 183 8.51 20.06 -10.93
N ALA A 184 7.49 20.33 -10.10
CA ALA A 184 6.23 20.91 -10.56
C ALA A 184 6.44 22.33 -11.14
N ALA A 185 7.27 23.17 -10.50
CA ALA A 185 7.62 24.48 -11.02
C ALA A 185 8.42 24.41 -12.34
N VAL A 186 9.34 23.44 -12.44
CA VAL A 186 10.06 23.17 -13.71
C VAL A 186 9.07 22.81 -14.80
N LEU A 187 8.09 21.94 -14.53
CA LEU A 187 7.09 21.50 -15.50
C LEU A 187 6.09 22.58 -15.91
N LEU A 188 5.97 23.70 -15.17
CA LEU A 188 5.27 24.90 -15.67
C LEU A 188 5.89 25.44 -16.96
N LEU A 189 7.18 25.22 -17.19
CA LEU A 189 7.93 25.64 -18.36
C LEU A 189 8.01 24.55 -19.43
N GLY A 190 7.21 23.48 -19.34
CA GLY A 190 7.30 22.29 -20.16
C GLY A 190 7.40 22.52 -21.66
N SER A 191 6.72 23.56 -22.19
CA SER A 191 6.74 23.89 -23.62
C SER A 191 8.10 24.36 -24.15
N ILE A 192 9.03 24.79 -23.30
CA ILE A 192 10.38 25.27 -23.67
C ILE A 192 11.49 24.34 -23.19
N LEU A 193 11.13 23.27 -22.46
CA LEU A 193 12.10 22.29 -21.96
C LEU A 193 12.47 21.26 -23.02
N ASN A 194 13.69 20.73 -22.91
CA ASN A 194 14.03 19.55 -23.68
C ASN A 194 13.35 18.29 -23.11
N PHE A 195 13.15 17.29 -23.95
CA PHE A 195 12.45 16.07 -23.60
C PHE A 195 13.04 15.33 -22.37
N TRP A 196 14.36 15.25 -22.26
CA TRP A 196 15.02 14.56 -21.16
C TRP A 196 14.79 15.24 -19.82
N LEU A 197 14.75 16.57 -19.80
CA LEU A 197 14.47 17.32 -18.60
C LEU A 197 13.00 17.12 -18.15
N ILE A 198 12.06 17.01 -19.10
CA ILE A 198 10.66 16.67 -18.81
C ILE A 198 10.58 15.27 -18.18
N ILE A 199 11.26 14.26 -18.75
CA ILE A 199 11.33 12.89 -18.23
C ILE A 199 11.82 12.87 -16.79
N ILE A 200 12.95 13.52 -16.52
CA ILE A 200 13.54 13.60 -15.17
C ILE A 200 12.59 14.33 -14.20
N ALA A 201 12.08 15.49 -14.61
CA ALA A 201 11.19 16.30 -13.77
C ALA A 201 9.89 15.53 -13.43
N VAL A 202 9.29 14.84 -14.41
CA VAL A 202 8.09 14.01 -14.20
C VAL A 202 8.40 12.83 -13.30
N GLY A 203 9.51 12.13 -13.50
CA GLY A 203 9.92 11.01 -12.65
C GLY A 203 10.10 11.43 -11.20
N ILE A 204 10.78 12.56 -10.95
CA ILE A 204 10.96 13.10 -9.59
C ILE A 204 9.61 13.59 -9.01
N PHE A 205 8.84 14.32 -9.80
CA PHE A 205 7.53 14.84 -9.40
C PHE A 205 6.61 13.71 -8.93
N PHE A 206 6.38 12.75 -9.80
CA PHE A 206 5.47 11.64 -9.49
C PHE A 206 6.05 10.73 -8.42
N GLY A 207 7.35 10.48 -8.46
CA GLY A 207 8.03 9.68 -7.46
C GLY A 207 7.89 10.23 -6.04
N LEU A 208 7.96 11.56 -5.86
CA LEU A 208 7.73 12.20 -4.57
C LEU A 208 6.24 12.23 -4.21
N SER A 209 5.36 12.62 -5.14
CA SER A 209 3.93 12.77 -4.86
C SER A 209 3.25 11.44 -4.55
N SER A 210 3.65 10.34 -5.20
CA SER A 210 3.12 8.99 -4.93
C SER A 210 3.42 8.48 -3.53
N THR A 211 4.44 9.02 -2.84
CA THR A 211 4.77 8.65 -1.46
C THR A 211 3.90 9.36 -0.41
N VAL A 212 3.17 10.41 -0.76
CA VAL A 212 2.38 11.20 0.19
C VAL A 212 1.29 10.35 0.85
N TYR A 213 0.54 9.57 0.06
CA TYR A 213 -0.52 8.70 0.58
C TYR A 213 0.01 7.65 1.58
N PRO A 214 0.98 6.79 1.24
CA PRO A 214 1.48 5.81 2.18
C PRO A 214 2.16 6.43 3.41
N LEU A 215 2.78 7.60 3.29
CA LEU A 215 3.31 8.34 4.45
C LEU A 215 2.19 8.81 5.38
N CYS A 216 1.07 9.28 4.84
CA CYS A 216 -0.09 9.70 5.63
C CYS A 216 -0.72 8.53 6.38
N VAL A 217 -0.86 7.38 5.73
CA VAL A 217 -1.38 6.15 6.36
C VAL A 217 -0.42 5.69 7.46
N ALA A 218 0.88 5.59 7.17
CA ALA A 218 1.88 5.21 8.15
C ALA A 218 1.92 6.19 9.36
N TYR A 219 1.79 7.50 9.11
CA TYR A 219 1.69 8.50 10.17
C TYR A 219 0.42 8.31 11.03
N ALA A 220 -0.71 7.96 10.41
CA ALA A 220 -1.94 7.71 11.16
C ALA A 220 -1.84 6.45 12.03
N ASN A 221 -1.26 5.39 11.50
CA ASN A 221 -1.08 4.12 12.19
C ASN A 221 -0.22 4.27 13.45
N ASP A 222 0.75 5.19 13.48
CA ASP A 222 1.50 5.51 14.71
C ASP A 222 0.63 6.08 15.85
N HIS A 223 -0.61 6.49 15.56
CA HIS A 223 -1.51 7.15 16.51
C HIS A 223 -2.83 6.40 16.75
N LEU A 224 -3.02 5.29 16.05
CA LEU A 224 -4.22 4.45 16.12
C LEU A 224 -3.95 3.22 16.99
N ASP A 225 -4.98 2.78 17.70
CA ASP A 225 -4.96 1.49 18.37
C ASP A 225 -5.03 0.36 17.33
N SER A 226 -4.41 -0.79 17.59
CA SER A 226 -4.34 -1.93 16.66
C SER A 226 -5.73 -2.36 16.14
N ALA A 227 -6.74 -2.34 16.99
CA ALA A 227 -8.13 -2.67 16.63
C ALA A 227 -8.77 -1.68 15.63
N ASP A 228 -8.29 -0.44 15.58
CA ASP A 228 -8.84 0.60 14.70
C ASP A 228 -8.13 0.67 13.34
N VAL A 229 -6.95 0.06 13.18
CA VAL A 229 -6.11 0.19 11.96
C VAL A 229 -6.82 -0.28 10.71
N VAL A 230 -7.48 -1.44 10.75
CA VAL A 230 -8.22 -2.01 9.61
C VAL A 230 -9.37 -1.10 9.18
N SER A 231 -10.15 -0.62 10.16
CA SER A 231 -11.28 0.31 9.92
C SER A 231 -10.80 1.66 9.39
N ALA A 232 -9.69 2.18 9.91
CA ALA A 232 -9.09 3.44 9.50
C ALA A 232 -8.59 3.43 8.06
N SER A 233 -8.01 2.31 7.62
CA SER A 233 -7.50 2.17 6.25
C SER A 233 -8.59 2.34 5.20
N GLY A 234 -9.76 1.72 5.40
CA GLY A 234 -10.93 1.96 4.54
C GLY A 234 -11.32 3.43 4.50
N GLY A 235 -11.22 4.13 5.63
CA GLY A 235 -11.46 5.56 5.72
C GLY A 235 -10.44 6.40 4.93
N PHE A 236 -9.14 6.08 4.99
CA PHE A 236 -8.10 6.79 4.22
C PHE A 236 -8.28 6.61 2.72
N VAL A 237 -8.62 5.39 2.26
CA VAL A 237 -8.95 5.14 0.86
C VAL A 237 -10.16 5.95 0.41
N LEU A 238 -11.18 6.08 1.26
CA LEU A 238 -12.36 6.91 0.93
C LEU A 238 -11.99 8.39 0.79
N PHE A 239 -11.16 8.96 1.70
CA PHE A 239 -10.68 10.34 1.56
C PHE A 239 -9.81 10.54 0.32
N TYR A 240 -8.95 9.56 0.01
CA TYR A 240 -8.19 9.56 -1.24
C TYR A 240 -9.13 9.55 -2.45
N ALA A 241 -10.15 8.69 -2.47
CA ALA A 241 -11.12 8.61 -3.55
C ALA A 241 -11.92 9.92 -3.73
N MET A 242 -12.29 10.59 -2.63
CA MET A 242 -12.89 11.93 -2.70
C MET A 242 -11.94 12.95 -3.37
N GLY A 243 -10.66 12.90 -3.03
CA GLY A 243 -9.62 13.65 -3.70
C GLY A 243 -9.48 13.29 -5.17
N ALA A 244 -9.51 11.98 -5.49
CA ALA A 244 -9.38 11.47 -6.84
C ALA A 244 -10.54 11.89 -7.77
N VAL A 245 -11.72 12.10 -7.23
CA VAL A 245 -12.87 12.65 -7.98
C VAL A 245 -12.73 14.15 -8.17
N SER A 246 -12.37 14.90 -7.12
CA SER A 246 -12.33 16.36 -7.15
C SER A 246 -11.10 16.92 -7.89
N GLY A 247 -9.96 16.22 -7.80
CA GLY A 247 -8.69 16.67 -8.39
C GLY A 247 -8.76 16.96 -9.89
N PRO A 248 -9.12 15.98 -10.73
CA PRO A 248 -9.24 16.20 -12.19
C PRO A 248 -10.25 17.26 -12.57
N LEU A 249 -11.32 17.42 -11.80
CA LEU A 249 -12.33 18.47 -12.06
C LEU A 249 -11.72 19.88 -11.85
N ILE A 250 -11.04 20.09 -10.72
CA ILE A 250 -10.44 21.37 -10.39
C ILE A 250 -9.25 21.66 -11.32
N SER A 251 -8.38 20.67 -11.55
CA SER A 251 -7.21 20.84 -12.42
C SER A 251 -7.59 21.04 -13.88
N SER A 252 -8.67 20.40 -14.37
CA SER A 252 -9.17 20.67 -15.73
C SER A 252 -9.70 22.11 -15.88
N LEU A 253 -10.33 22.66 -14.83
CA LEU A 253 -10.74 24.07 -14.83
C LEU A 253 -9.52 24.99 -14.84
N ALA A 254 -8.47 24.68 -14.08
CA ALA A 254 -7.22 25.42 -14.11
C ALA A 254 -6.56 25.37 -15.50
N MET A 255 -6.58 24.19 -16.17
CA MET A 255 -6.08 24.06 -17.55
C MET A 255 -6.92 24.85 -18.56
N ARG A 256 -8.23 24.97 -18.40
CA ARG A 256 -9.05 25.85 -19.26
C ARG A 256 -8.65 27.33 -19.20
N VAL A 257 -8.19 27.77 -18.04
CA VAL A 257 -7.78 29.18 -17.84
C VAL A 257 -6.33 29.45 -18.26
N SER A 258 -5.42 28.47 -17.95
CA SER A 258 -3.97 28.68 -18.07
C SER A 258 -3.30 27.77 -19.10
N GLY A 259 -4.08 27.00 -19.89
CA GLY A 259 -3.56 25.99 -20.82
C GLY A 259 -2.87 24.84 -20.06
N ALA A 260 -1.93 24.16 -20.71
CA ALA A 260 -1.16 23.05 -20.15
C ALA A 260 -0.61 23.33 -18.74
N ARG A 261 -0.15 24.57 -18.50
CA ARG A 261 0.42 25.00 -17.22
C ARG A 261 -0.55 24.86 -16.04
N GLY A 262 -1.87 24.93 -16.31
CA GLY A 262 -2.92 24.87 -15.30
C GLY A 262 -2.86 23.60 -14.45
N LEU A 263 -2.42 22.47 -15.00
CA LEU A 263 -2.22 21.24 -14.25
C LEU A 263 -1.21 21.44 -13.10
N PHE A 264 -0.04 21.99 -13.42
CA PHE A 264 1.01 22.18 -12.41
C PHE A 264 0.74 23.37 -11.49
N VAL A 265 0.02 24.40 -11.95
CA VAL A 265 -0.50 25.48 -11.06
C VAL A 265 -1.39 24.87 -9.99
N PHE A 266 -2.31 23.98 -10.36
CA PHE A 266 -3.16 23.27 -9.41
C PHE A 266 -2.34 22.41 -8.44
N ILE A 267 -1.41 21.57 -8.96
CA ILE A 267 -0.56 20.69 -8.15
C ILE A 267 0.26 21.49 -7.14
N ILE A 268 0.89 22.59 -7.57
CA ILE A 268 1.65 23.49 -6.70
C ILE A 268 0.75 24.08 -5.62
N THR A 269 -0.44 24.57 -5.99
CA THR A 269 -1.38 25.15 -5.02
C THR A 269 -1.85 24.12 -3.99
N ALA A 270 -2.20 22.91 -4.43
CA ALA A 270 -2.61 21.82 -3.54
C ALA A 270 -1.48 21.39 -2.61
N SER A 271 -0.25 21.25 -3.14
CA SER A 271 0.93 20.89 -2.34
C SER A 271 1.29 22.00 -1.32
N LEU A 272 1.23 23.27 -1.71
CA LEU A 272 1.46 24.40 -0.79
C LEU A 272 0.40 24.43 0.31
N ALA A 273 -0.87 24.24 -0.03
CA ALA A 273 -1.94 24.19 0.96
C ALA A 273 -1.73 23.06 1.97
N LEU A 274 -1.32 21.86 1.50
CA LEU A 274 -0.97 20.76 2.37
C LEU A 274 0.25 21.08 3.24
N GLY A 275 1.31 21.66 2.66
CA GLY A 275 2.51 22.03 3.40
C GLY A 275 2.22 23.05 4.51
N ILE A 276 1.43 24.10 4.22
CA ILE A 276 0.98 25.08 5.22
C ILE A 276 0.16 24.39 6.32
N PHE A 277 -0.74 23.50 5.96
CA PHE A 277 -1.54 22.75 6.92
C PHE A 277 -0.68 21.88 7.82
N ILE A 278 0.33 21.20 7.27
CA ILE A 278 1.27 20.37 8.06
C ILE A 278 2.06 21.24 9.05
N ILE A 279 2.61 22.39 8.62
CA ILE A 279 3.33 23.31 9.54
C ILE A 279 2.42 23.75 10.68
N TRP A 280 1.20 24.17 10.37
CA TRP A 280 0.24 24.60 11.38
C TRP A 280 -0.05 23.45 12.37
N ARG A 281 -0.16 22.21 11.91
CA ARG A 281 -0.37 21.04 12.77
C ARG A 281 0.84 20.67 13.61
N ILE A 282 2.07 20.82 13.09
CA ILE A 282 3.31 20.57 13.84
C ILE A 282 3.38 21.50 15.08
N GLN A 283 2.95 22.73 14.96
CA GLN A 283 2.97 23.70 16.05
C GLN A 283 1.95 23.40 17.19
N ILE A 284 0.88 22.70 16.88
CA ILE A 284 -0.23 22.45 17.82
C ILE A 284 -0.10 21.11 18.56
N ARG A 285 0.50 20.07 17.95
CA ARG A 285 0.51 18.70 18.50
C ARG A 285 1.92 18.26 18.84
N GLN A 286 2.10 17.66 20.04
CA GLN A 286 3.40 17.15 20.49
C GLN A 286 3.91 16.00 19.63
N TRP A 287 5.24 15.83 19.60
CA TRP A 287 5.96 14.81 18.85
C TRP A 287 5.80 13.41 19.48
N VAL A 288 5.69 12.37 18.66
CA VAL A 288 5.70 10.97 19.09
C VAL A 288 7.13 10.43 19.03
N PRO A 289 7.67 9.85 20.13
CA PRO A 289 9.03 9.28 20.14
C PRO A 289 9.21 8.19 19.09
N THR A 290 10.40 8.11 18.50
CA THR A 290 10.76 7.17 17.42
C THR A 290 10.65 5.69 17.84
N ALA A 291 10.76 5.39 19.14
CA ALA A 291 10.71 4.04 19.69
C ALA A 291 9.33 3.34 19.58
N GLY A 292 8.27 4.08 19.26
CA GLY A 292 6.90 3.52 19.05
C GLY A 292 6.46 3.48 17.59
N LYS A 293 7.37 3.62 16.63
CA LYS A 293 7.01 3.62 15.20
C LYS A 293 7.01 2.23 14.60
N GLU A 294 6.00 1.97 13.80
CA GLU A 294 5.92 0.78 12.96
C GLU A 294 6.71 0.96 11.65
N PRO A 295 7.29 -0.12 11.08
CA PRO A 295 7.96 -0.06 9.79
C PRO A 295 7.04 0.44 8.67
N TYR A 296 7.60 1.22 7.75
CA TYR A 296 6.89 1.66 6.56
C TYR A 296 6.58 0.47 5.65
N VAL A 297 5.32 0.31 5.30
CA VAL A 297 4.87 -0.72 4.35
C VAL A 297 4.67 -0.09 2.98
N LEU A 298 5.25 -0.71 1.95
CA LEU A 298 5.03 -0.32 0.55
C LEU A 298 3.53 -0.44 0.22
N GLN A 299 2.94 0.65 -0.25
CA GLN A 299 1.55 0.66 -0.66
C GLN A 299 1.46 1.17 -2.11
N PRO A 300 0.67 0.53 -2.97
CA PRO A 300 0.33 1.12 -4.25
C PRO A 300 -0.42 2.43 -4.01
N GLU A 301 -0.31 3.38 -4.93
CA GLU A 301 -1.05 4.63 -4.86
C GLU A 301 -2.55 4.34 -4.88
N ALA A 302 -3.15 4.18 -3.71
CA ALA A 302 -4.56 3.94 -3.37
C ALA A 302 -5.42 3.23 -4.45
N GLN A 303 -4.85 2.25 -5.14
CA GLN A 303 -5.59 1.45 -6.14
C GLN A 303 -6.45 0.38 -5.49
N ALA A 304 -6.15 0.03 -4.21
CA ALA A 304 -6.87 -0.98 -3.49
C ALA A 304 -7.27 -0.54 -2.09
N PRO A 305 -8.51 -0.76 -1.70
CA PRO A 305 -8.98 -0.44 -0.37
C PRO A 305 -8.51 -1.47 0.67
N GLY A 306 -7.93 -0.96 1.73
CA GLY A 306 -8.01 -1.57 3.06
C GLY A 306 -7.24 -2.85 3.36
N VAL A 307 -7.01 -3.74 2.40
CA VAL A 307 -6.36 -5.04 2.64
C VAL A 307 -4.88 -4.88 3.04
N VAL A 308 -4.26 -3.77 2.64
CA VAL A 308 -2.87 -3.46 3.03
C VAL A 308 -2.75 -3.15 4.53
N SER A 309 -3.83 -2.74 5.19
CA SER A 309 -3.81 -2.52 6.64
C SER A 309 -3.83 -3.79 7.47
N GLU A 310 -4.30 -4.90 6.92
CA GLU A 310 -4.15 -6.22 7.52
C GLU A 310 -2.68 -6.67 7.50
N LEU A 311 -1.83 -5.97 6.75
CA LEU A 311 -0.38 -6.16 6.74
C LEU A 311 0.32 -5.47 7.92
N ASP A 312 -0.38 -4.61 8.66
CA ASP A 312 0.15 -4.00 9.87
C ASP A 312 0.38 -5.12 10.91
N PRO A 313 1.62 -5.31 11.43
CA PRO A 313 1.91 -6.33 12.44
C PRO A 313 1.06 -6.22 13.70
N ARG A 314 0.41 -5.07 13.91
CA ARG A 314 -0.49 -4.80 15.04
C ARG A 314 -1.94 -5.19 14.78
N ALA A 315 -2.33 -5.46 13.53
CA ALA A 315 -3.64 -6.01 13.27
C ALA A 315 -3.66 -7.39 13.95
N GLU A 316 -4.37 -7.52 15.07
CA GLU A 316 -4.62 -8.79 15.70
C GLU A 316 -5.35 -9.65 14.67
N VAL A 317 -4.59 -10.52 14.03
CA VAL A 317 -5.17 -11.69 13.37
C VAL A 317 -5.69 -12.51 14.53
N GLY A 318 -6.98 -12.43 14.78
CA GLY A 318 -7.63 -13.20 15.84
C GLY A 318 -7.14 -14.65 15.77
N ASP A 319 -7.08 -15.34 16.90
CA ASP A 319 -6.56 -16.70 17.15
C ASP A 319 -7.06 -17.81 16.18
N TYR A 320 -7.50 -17.45 14.98
CA TYR A 320 -8.13 -18.30 13.98
C TYR A 320 -7.16 -19.15 13.15
N TYR A 321 -5.84 -19.02 13.35
CA TYR A 321 -4.82 -19.70 12.54
C TYR A 321 -3.82 -20.53 13.35
N ASP A 322 -4.23 -21.16 14.44
CA ASP A 322 -3.36 -22.11 15.14
C ASP A 322 -3.38 -23.53 14.52
N GLU A 323 -4.23 -23.76 13.51
CA GLU A 323 -4.16 -24.94 12.65
C GLU A 323 -3.72 -24.53 11.25
N GLY A 324 -2.40 -24.41 11.04
CA GLY A 324 -1.82 -24.22 9.71
C GLY A 324 -2.33 -25.33 8.78
N PRO A 325 -2.78 -25.00 7.53
CA PRO A 325 -3.11 -26.04 6.57
C PRO A 325 -1.88 -26.92 6.37
N ASP A 326 -2.04 -28.24 6.60
CA ASP A 326 -1.06 -29.25 6.24
C ASP A 326 -0.56 -28.94 4.83
N ILE A 327 0.69 -28.50 4.71
CA ILE A 327 1.37 -28.40 3.42
C ILE A 327 1.50 -29.84 2.94
N ILE A 328 0.56 -30.25 2.09
CA ILE A 328 0.70 -31.52 1.36
C ILE A 328 1.93 -31.34 0.48
N PRO A 329 3.05 -32.01 0.74
CA PRO A 329 4.18 -31.95 -0.16
C PRO A 329 3.69 -32.49 -1.51
N PHE A 330 4.08 -31.83 -2.61
CA PHE A 330 3.89 -32.32 -3.96
C PHE A 330 4.47 -33.74 -4.05
N SER A 331 3.66 -34.75 -3.80
CA SER A 331 4.02 -36.13 -4.09
C SER A 331 3.77 -36.33 -5.56
N ASN A 332 4.83 -36.64 -6.28
CA ASN A 332 4.79 -37.11 -7.66
C ASN A 332 3.70 -38.19 -7.81
N SER A 333 2.68 -37.87 -8.60
CA SER A 333 1.58 -38.77 -8.97
C SER A 333 2.04 -39.83 -9.99
N ALA A 334 3.25 -40.43 -9.80
CA ALA A 334 3.79 -41.43 -10.69
C ALA A 334 4.02 -42.84 -10.03
N GLU A 335 3.53 -43.06 -8.80
CA GLU A 335 3.59 -44.40 -8.20
C GLU A 335 2.31 -44.70 -7.42
N ARG A 336 1.23 -45.01 -8.12
CA ARG A 336 0.07 -45.73 -7.61
C ARG A 336 -0.58 -46.57 -8.69
N THR A 337 0.12 -47.57 -9.13
CA THR A 337 -0.46 -48.81 -9.67
C THR A 337 0.39 -49.95 -9.16
N GLU A 338 -0.23 -50.79 -8.35
CA GLU A 338 0.14 -52.08 -7.82
C GLU A 338 0.18 -52.11 -6.29
N SER A 339 -0.94 -52.45 -5.69
CA SER A 339 -1.11 -53.55 -4.72
C SER A 339 -2.51 -53.47 -4.07
N THR A 340 -3.49 -53.96 -4.81
CA THR A 340 -4.67 -54.55 -4.22
C THR A 340 -4.41 -56.06 -4.19
N ASP A 341 -3.98 -56.58 -3.07
CA ASP A 341 -4.45 -57.87 -2.52
C ASP A 341 -3.79 -58.14 -1.15
N HIS A 342 -4.58 -58.76 -0.26
CA HIS A 342 -4.23 -59.28 1.05
C HIS A 342 -4.14 -58.31 2.22
N ALA A 343 -5.22 -58.14 2.96
CA ALA A 343 -5.31 -58.59 4.35
C ALA A 343 -6.70 -58.31 4.92
N LYS A 344 -7.47 -59.36 4.99
CA LYS A 344 -8.52 -59.53 5.99
C LYS A 344 -7.86 -59.93 7.32
N ASP A 345 -8.53 -59.54 8.40
CA ASP A 345 -8.37 -59.97 9.78
C ASP A 345 -7.17 -59.39 10.56
N GLU A 346 -7.51 -58.44 11.42
CA GLU A 346 -7.24 -58.53 12.86
C GLU A 346 -7.80 -57.28 13.56
N ARG A 347 -8.96 -57.49 14.22
CA ARG A 347 -9.45 -56.60 15.28
C ARG A 347 -8.65 -56.89 16.54
N GLN A 348 -7.80 -55.96 16.95
CA GLN A 348 -7.31 -55.94 18.33
C GLN A 348 -7.79 -54.69 19.04
N GLU A 349 -8.50 -54.93 20.13
CA GLU A 349 -8.96 -53.99 21.14
C GLU A 349 -7.79 -53.17 21.68
N ILE A 350 -7.89 -51.85 21.54
CA ILE A 350 -6.99 -50.93 22.25
C ILE A 350 -7.69 -50.52 23.54
N THR A 351 -7.26 -51.13 24.64
CA THR A 351 -7.60 -50.74 26.00
C THR A 351 -6.99 -49.39 26.34
N ILE A 352 -7.85 -48.42 26.64
CA ILE A 352 -7.45 -47.09 27.09
C ILE A 352 -6.93 -47.18 28.53
N LYS A 353 -5.62 -46.98 28.73
CA LYS A 353 -5.00 -46.77 30.05
C LYS A 353 -5.07 -45.32 30.44
N ALA A 354 -5.62 -45.05 31.62
CA ALA A 354 -5.75 -43.74 32.25
C ALA A 354 -4.39 -43.06 32.53
N PRO A 355 -4.36 -41.72 32.67
CA PRO A 355 -3.12 -40.95 32.74
C PRO A 355 -2.40 -41.13 34.09
N VAL A 356 -1.08 -41.21 34.00
CA VAL A 356 -0.15 -41.27 35.13
C VAL A 356 -0.03 -39.90 35.79
N LYS A 357 -0.22 -39.90 37.11
CA LYS A 357 -0.08 -38.80 38.05
C LYS A 357 1.37 -38.28 38.08
N ALA A 358 1.54 -36.97 38.02
CA ALA A 358 2.83 -36.32 38.22
C ALA A 358 3.35 -36.45 39.64
N PRO A 359 4.66 -36.56 39.89
CA PRO A 359 5.20 -36.62 41.24
C PRO A 359 5.37 -35.23 41.86
N ASP A 360 4.95 -35.13 43.13
CA ASP A 360 5.17 -34.02 44.04
C ASP A 360 6.67 -33.77 44.26
N LEU A 361 7.10 -32.56 44.02
CA LEU A 361 8.41 -32.00 44.41
C LEU A 361 8.19 -30.83 45.37
N LEU A 362 7.84 -31.17 46.62
CA LEU A 362 7.92 -30.24 47.76
C LEU A 362 8.35 -31.09 48.97
N SER A 363 9.61 -31.02 49.31
CA SER A 363 10.16 -31.07 50.67
C SER A 363 11.65 -31.40 50.62
N GLN A 364 12.47 -30.43 50.82
CA GLN A 364 13.68 -30.53 51.65
C GLN A 364 14.18 -29.11 51.94
N THR A 365 13.74 -28.65 53.08
CA THR A 365 14.40 -27.61 53.88
C THR A 365 15.63 -28.25 54.50
N ASP A 366 16.76 -27.63 54.37
CA ASP A 366 17.89 -27.83 55.33
C ASP A 366 18.47 -26.49 55.72
N GLU A 367 18.36 -26.29 57.03
CA GLU A 367 18.97 -25.19 57.79
C GLU A 367 20.49 -25.33 57.81
N THR A 368 21.20 -24.23 57.61
CA THR A 368 22.45 -24.01 58.30
C THR A 368 22.62 -22.54 58.63
N VAL A 369 22.49 -22.29 59.90
CA VAL A 369 22.91 -21.12 60.70
C VAL A 369 24.41 -20.96 60.62
N ILE A 370 24.97 -19.79 60.35
CA ILE A 370 26.17 -19.25 60.96
C ILE A 370 26.05 -17.72 61.06
N SER A 371 26.21 -17.30 62.28
CA SER A 371 26.34 -15.99 62.88
C SER A 371 27.58 -15.22 62.51
N GLY A 372 27.55 -13.92 62.69
CA GLY A 372 28.71 -13.01 62.82
C GLY A 372 28.39 -11.66 62.25
N ASP A 373 27.87 -10.75 62.93
CA ASP A 373 28.38 -9.72 63.82
C ASP A 373 29.34 -8.71 63.11
N ASP A 374 28.99 -7.53 63.28
CA ASP A 374 29.73 -6.30 63.50
C ASP A 374 29.64 -5.16 62.47
N ALA A 375 29.02 -4.12 63.00
CA ALA A 375 29.50 -2.74 63.25
C ALA A 375 29.47 -1.72 62.08
N ARG A 376 28.54 -0.73 62.32
CA ARG A 376 28.78 0.72 62.36
C ARG A 376 29.62 1.37 61.25
N GLU A 377 29.00 2.28 60.51
CA GLU A 377 29.23 3.73 60.74
C GLU A 377 28.48 4.59 59.70
N LYS A 378 27.69 5.50 60.15
CA LYS A 378 27.43 6.81 59.56
C LYS A 378 28.48 7.77 60.17
N PRO A 379 28.78 8.99 59.66
CA PRO A 379 27.87 9.97 59.05
C PRO A 379 28.52 10.94 57.99
N GLN A 380 27.65 11.79 57.45
CA GLN A 380 27.76 13.26 57.23
C GLN A 380 28.65 13.88 56.12
N ASP A 381 27.92 14.71 55.36
CA ASP A 381 28.26 16.08 54.88
C ASP A 381 29.43 16.35 53.95
N SER A 382 29.11 16.69 52.70
CA SER A 382 29.30 18.03 52.13
C SER A 382 28.61 18.10 50.75
#